data_24c483d5bde6f0f9188915d26210b023
#
_entry.id   24c483d5bde6f0f9188915d26210b023
#
_cell.length_a   1.000
_cell.length_b   1.000
_cell.length_c   1.000
_cell.angle_alpha   90.00
_cell.angle_beta   90.00
_cell.angle_gamma   90.00
#
_symmetry.space_group_name_H-M   'P 1'
#
loop_
_entity.id
_entity.type
_entity.pdbx_description
1 polymer ?
#
loop_
_entity_poly.entity_id
_entity_poly.type
_entity_poly.pdbx_seq_one_letter_code
_entity_poly.pdbx_strand_id
1 'polypeptide(L)'
;MKCPNCGNGQARKKGFYYSQKDDAKSSQRYICIGCNKQFSISMSDEVKNTKDLPRILLLDIETAPMEVYVWGLYKQYIPHDNIIKDWCMLSWNAKWLYDDEMKSDLVTADEAMERNDKRIVQSIHKLLDDADIIVGHNLDRFDDRKIKARFITNGIEPPSPYRTVDTLKITRREFALPSYKQAYLTKYFGLTNKINVSEFGGFELWKNC
;
A
#
# COMPACT_ATOMS: atom_id res chain seq x y z
N MET A 1 27.90 3.19 -1.36
CA MET A 1 28.11 4.56 -0.84
C MET A 1 29.62 4.77 -0.70
N LYS A 2 30.16 5.86 -1.28
CA LYS A 2 31.63 6.12 -1.25
C LYS A 2 32.00 7.07 -0.14
N CYS A 3 33.06 6.76 0.59
CA CYS A 3 33.61 7.64 1.63
C CYS A 3 34.12 8.94 1.02
N PRO A 4 33.69 10.14 1.52
CA PRO A 4 34.11 11.42 0.99
C PRO A 4 35.61 11.70 1.22
N ASN A 5 36.27 10.99 2.15
CA ASN A 5 37.70 11.20 2.44
C ASN A 5 38.65 10.33 1.62
N CYS A 6 38.27 9.09 1.29
CA CYS A 6 39.19 8.15 0.64
C CYS A 6 38.56 7.41 -0.57
N GLY A 7 37.32 7.69 -0.91
CA GLY A 7 36.61 7.04 -2.03
C GLY A 7 36.23 5.59 -1.82
N ASN A 8 36.56 4.95 -0.65
CA ASN A 8 36.23 3.56 -0.38
C ASN A 8 34.71 3.37 -0.34
N GLY A 9 34.18 2.32 -1.01
CA GLY A 9 32.78 2.00 -1.07
C GLY A 9 32.20 1.29 0.16
N GLN A 10 33.01 0.97 1.18
CA GLN A 10 32.56 0.25 2.36
C GLN A 10 32.52 1.15 3.60
N ALA A 11 31.33 1.30 4.20
CA ALA A 11 31.13 2.04 5.43
C ALA A 11 30.12 1.32 6.34
N ARG A 12 30.33 1.44 7.68
CA ARG A 12 29.39 0.92 8.69
C ARG A 12 28.53 2.03 9.24
N LYS A 13 27.22 1.79 9.42
CA LYS A 13 26.31 2.70 10.13
C LYS A 13 26.70 2.81 11.60
N LYS A 14 26.71 4.05 12.14
CA LYS A 14 27.06 4.35 13.54
C LYS A 14 25.94 5.05 14.32
N GLY A 15 24.71 5.00 13.85
CA GLY A 15 23.56 5.66 14.47
C GLY A 15 23.22 7.01 13.83
N PHE A 16 22.21 7.68 14.39
CA PHE A 16 21.69 8.94 13.87
C PHE A 16 22.22 10.13 14.67
N TYR A 17 22.31 11.27 14.02
CA TYR A 17 22.51 12.57 14.66
C TYR A 17 21.19 13.35 14.56
N TYR A 18 20.69 13.81 15.71
CA TYR A 18 19.52 14.66 15.82
C TYR A 18 19.98 16.09 16.09
N SER A 19 19.63 17.02 15.23
CA SER A 19 19.92 18.45 15.47
C SER A 19 18.90 19.01 16.46
N GLN A 20 19.39 19.64 17.54
CA GLN A 20 18.51 20.29 18.53
C GLN A 20 17.80 21.56 18.02
N LYS A 21 18.16 22.04 16.83
CA LYS A 21 17.60 23.28 16.24
C LYS A 21 16.51 23.06 15.19
N ASP A 22 16.33 21.80 14.73
CA ASP A 22 15.39 21.49 13.65
C ASP A 22 14.98 20.02 13.82
N ASP A 23 13.86 19.75 14.47
CA ASP A 23 13.35 18.38 14.73
C ASP A 23 13.16 17.52 13.47
N ALA A 24 13.31 18.10 12.29
CA ALA A 24 13.14 17.45 10.98
C ALA A 24 14.44 17.02 10.30
N LYS A 25 15.63 17.36 10.79
CA LYS A 25 16.92 17.04 10.13
C LYS A 25 17.75 16.05 10.93
N SER A 26 17.43 14.76 10.80
CA SER A 26 18.33 13.69 11.21
C SER A 26 19.33 13.37 10.10
N SER A 27 20.59 13.15 10.46
CA SER A 27 21.60 12.62 9.55
C SER A 27 22.06 11.25 10.01
N GLN A 28 22.25 10.33 9.09
CA GLN A 28 22.84 9.03 9.37
C GLN A 28 24.37 9.16 9.42
N ARG A 29 24.99 8.75 10.53
CA ARG A 29 26.45 8.70 10.67
C ARG A 29 27.01 7.36 10.17
N TYR A 30 28.18 7.44 9.55
CA TYR A 30 28.94 6.31 9.04
C TYR A 30 30.38 6.36 9.49
N ILE A 31 31.02 5.19 9.60
CA ILE A 31 32.48 5.04 9.72
C ILE A 31 32.95 4.31 8.46
N CYS A 32 33.91 4.91 7.76
CA CYS A 32 34.57 4.26 6.66
C CYS A 32 35.46 3.11 7.15
N ILE A 33 35.31 1.94 6.52
CA ILE A 33 36.15 0.76 6.87
C ILE A 33 37.59 0.94 6.39
N GLY A 34 37.81 1.67 5.30
CA GLY A 34 39.15 1.87 4.73
C GLY A 34 40.00 2.91 5.46
N CYS A 35 39.45 4.08 5.83
CA CYS A 35 40.23 5.16 6.48
C CYS A 35 39.84 5.47 7.92
N ASN A 36 38.86 4.74 8.48
CA ASN A 36 38.33 4.86 9.84
C ASN A 36 37.78 6.27 10.20
N LYS A 37 37.58 7.15 9.21
CA LYS A 37 36.98 8.47 9.44
C LYS A 37 35.48 8.39 9.45
N GLN A 38 34.87 9.22 10.32
CA GLN A 38 33.42 9.37 10.39
C GLN A 38 32.94 10.43 9.39
N PHE A 39 31.76 10.21 8.81
CA PHE A 39 31.05 11.17 8.00
C PHE A 39 29.54 11.01 8.20
N SER A 40 28.79 12.08 7.97
CA SER A 40 27.34 12.07 8.08
C SER A 40 26.74 12.34 6.71
N ILE A 41 25.61 11.71 6.43
CA ILE A 41 24.80 11.98 5.26
C ILE A 41 23.45 12.46 5.77
N SER A 42 23.03 13.63 5.31
CA SER A 42 21.69 14.15 5.59
C SER A 42 20.65 13.19 5.00
N MET A 43 19.59 12.90 5.76
CA MET A 43 18.47 12.10 5.22
C MET A 43 17.87 12.74 3.97
N SER A 44 17.92 14.08 3.85
CA SER A 44 17.52 14.80 2.64
C SER A 44 18.44 14.53 1.43
N ASP A 45 19.71 14.18 1.67
CA ASP A 45 20.68 13.90 0.61
C ASP A 45 20.67 12.42 0.21
N GLU A 46 20.30 11.50 1.14
CA GLU A 46 20.04 10.09 0.80
C GLU A 46 18.81 9.96 -0.11
N VAL A 47 17.79 10.77 0.09
CA VAL A 47 16.56 10.76 -0.75
C VAL A 47 16.82 11.33 -2.16
N LYS A 48 17.83 12.17 -2.35
CA LYS A 48 18.16 12.73 -3.69
C LYS A 48 18.75 11.70 -4.67
N ASN A 49 19.26 10.58 -4.19
CA ASN A 49 19.76 9.49 -5.04
C ASN A 49 18.70 8.37 -5.14
N THR A 50 17.47 8.71 -5.53
CA THR A 50 16.34 7.79 -5.65
C THR A 50 16.54 6.65 -6.65
N LYS A 51 17.56 6.70 -7.50
CA LYS A 51 17.84 5.65 -8.49
C LYS A 51 18.28 4.31 -7.90
N ASP A 52 18.79 4.32 -6.64
CA ASP A 52 19.27 3.12 -5.95
C ASP A 52 18.32 2.64 -4.83
N LEU A 53 17.18 3.32 -4.63
CA LEU A 53 16.19 2.94 -3.64
C LEU A 53 15.13 2.02 -4.26
N PRO A 54 14.63 1.02 -3.50
CA PRO A 54 13.53 0.19 -3.98
C PRO A 54 12.30 1.07 -4.25
N ARG A 55 11.59 0.77 -5.32
CA ARG A 55 10.33 1.42 -5.65
C ARG A 55 9.24 0.85 -4.76
N ILE A 56 8.84 1.62 -3.75
CA ILE A 56 7.85 1.22 -2.74
C ILE A 56 6.52 1.89 -3.06
N LEU A 57 5.51 1.09 -3.35
CA LEU A 57 4.15 1.52 -3.65
C LEU A 57 3.25 1.31 -2.43
N LEU A 58 2.63 2.36 -1.94
CA LEU A 58 1.52 2.29 -0.97
C LEU A 58 0.24 2.08 -1.76
N LEU A 59 -0.60 1.10 -1.38
CA LEU A 59 -1.76 0.67 -2.17
C LEU A 59 -2.96 0.35 -1.28
N ASP A 60 -4.13 0.73 -1.76
CA ASP A 60 -5.44 0.36 -1.21
C ASP A 60 -6.45 0.23 -2.36
N ILE A 61 -7.34 -0.75 -2.31
CA ILE A 61 -8.40 -0.96 -3.31
C ILE A 61 -9.78 -1.00 -2.66
N GLU A 62 -10.80 -0.64 -3.44
CA GLU A 62 -12.19 -0.84 -3.06
C GLU A 62 -12.88 -1.77 -4.06
N THR A 63 -13.79 -2.61 -3.57
CA THR A 63 -14.49 -3.59 -4.40
C THR A 63 -15.99 -3.55 -4.18
N ALA A 64 -16.75 -3.80 -5.23
CA ALA A 64 -18.20 -3.99 -5.14
C ALA A 64 -18.53 -5.25 -4.33
N PRO A 65 -19.63 -5.26 -3.57
CA PRO A 65 -20.16 -6.49 -2.98
C PRO A 65 -20.72 -7.42 -4.07
N MET A 66 -20.78 -8.70 -3.77
CA MET A 66 -21.53 -9.65 -4.62
C MET A 66 -23.03 -9.48 -4.42
N GLU A 67 -23.80 -9.71 -5.48
CA GLU A 67 -25.24 -9.88 -5.41
C GLU A 67 -25.58 -11.37 -5.48
N VAL A 68 -26.36 -11.87 -4.53
CA VAL A 68 -26.62 -13.29 -4.38
C VAL A 68 -28.07 -13.57 -3.99
N TYR A 69 -28.64 -14.69 -4.44
CA TYR A 69 -29.89 -15.21 -3.89
C TYR A 69 -29.66 -15.95 -2.59
N VAL A 70 -30.41 -15.60 -1.56
CA VAL A 70 -30.37 -16.25 -0.24
C VAL A 70 -31.77 -16.60 0.25
N TRP A 71 -31.90 -17.72 0.99
CA TRP A 71 -33.16 -18.15 1.56
C TRP A 71 -33.47 -17.52 2.92
N GLY A 72 -32.49 -16.87 3.56
CA GLY A 72 -32.65 -16.25 4.88
C GLY A 72 -31.52 -15.28 5.19
N LEU A 73 -31.65 -14.53 6.29
CA LEU A 73 -30.71 -13.46 6.67
C LEU A 73 -29.56 -13.92 7.59
N TYR A 74 -29.68 -15.13 8.16
CA TYR A 74 -28.69 -15.63 9.12
C TYR A 74 -27.70 -16.56 8.47
N LYS A 75 -26.62 -16.92 9.19
CA LYS A 75 -25.50 -17.75 8.71
C LYS A 75 -25.97 -18.89 7.82
N GLN A 76 -25.64 -18.82 6.56
CA GLN A 76 -25.90 -19.85 5.58
C GLN A 76 -24.70 -20.01 4.63
N TYR A 77 -24.56 -21.22 4.11
CA TYR A 77 -23.66 -21.49 3.00
C TYR A 77 -24.32 -21.03 1.71
N ILE A 78 -23.67 -20.20 0.94
CA ILE A 78 -24.18 -19.70 -0.34
C ILE A 78 -23.46 -20.46 -1.45
N PRO A 79 -24.16 -21.33 -2.21
CA PRO A 79 -23.61 -21.97 -3.39
C PRO A 79 -23.21 -20.93 -4.44
N HIS A 80 -22.16 -21.21 -5.20
CA HIS A 80 -21.70 -20.28 -6.26
C HIS A 80 -22.77 -20.05 -7.34
N ASP A 81 -23.66 -21.02 -7.60
CA ASP A 81 -24.76 -20.90 -8.55
C ASP A 81 -25.82 -19.87 -8.13
N ASN A 82 -25.82 -19.44 -6.88
CA ASN A 82 -26.70 -18.40 -6.37
C ASN A 82 -26.14 -16.97 -6.58
N ILE A 83 -24.95 -16.84 -7.14
CA ILE A 83 -24.36 -15.52 -7.43
C ILE A 83 -25.06 -14.93 -8.67
N ILE A 84 -25.66 -13.76 -8.49
CA ILE A 84 -26.31 -12.97 -9.58
C ILE A 84 -25.25 -12.12 -10.27
N LYS A 85 -24.48 -11.36 -9.46
CA LYS A 85 -23.34 -10.57 -9.92
C LYS A 85 -22.14 -10.81 -9.01
N ASP A 86 -21.03 -11.14 -9.62
CA ASP A 86 -19.77 -11.29 -8.87
C ASP A 86 -19.21 -9.90 -8.50
N TRP A 87 -18.26 -9.90 -7.57
CA TRP A 87 -17.55 -8.69 -7.20
C TRP A 87 -16.62 -8.20 -8.34
N CYS A 88 -16.41 -6.91 -8.41
CA CYS A 88 -15.37 -6.29 -9.25
C CYS A 88 -14.60 -5.25 -8.45
N MET A 89 -13.46 -4.79 -8.97
CA MET A 89 -12.76 -3.64 -8.42
C MET A 89 -13.52 -2.37 -8.78
N LEU A 90 -13.80 -1.50 -7.79
CA LEU A 90 -14.44 -0.19 -8.01
C LEU A 90 -13.41 0.92 -8.17
N SER A 91 -12.37 0.88 -7.35
CA SER A 91 -11.29 1.87 -7.40
C SER A 91 -10.01 1.34 -6.80
N TRP A 92 -8.93 2.02 -7.11
CA TRP A 92 -7.67 1.88 -6.42
C TRP A 92 -7.04 3.25 -6.15
N ASN A 93 -6.30 3.34 -5.06
CA ASN A 93 -5.50 4.48 -4.67
C ASN A 93 -4.08 4.02 -4.40
N ALA A 94 -3.09 4.71 -4.95
CA ALA A 94 -1.70 4.35 -4.78
C ALA A 94 -0.81 5.60 -4.69
N LYS A 95 0.29 5.46 -3.94
CA LYS A 95 1.29 6.51 -3.80
C LYS A 95 2.68 5.88 -3.70
N TRP A 96 3.63 6.42 -4.45
CA TRP A 96 5.04 6.06 -4.24
C TRP A 96 5.52 6.65 -2.91
N LEU A 97 6.24 5.87 -2.11
CA LEU A 97 6.65 6.30 -0.75
C LEU A 97 7.43 7.62 -0.74
N TYR A 98 8.22 7.87 -1.80
CA TYR A 98 9.08 9.05 -1.91
C TYR A 98 8.55 10.09 -2.90
N ASP A 99 7.29 9.99 -3.29
CA ASP A 99 6.60 10.93 -4.17
C ASP A 99 5.42 11.54 -3.42
N ASP A 100 5.11 12.80 -3.66
CA ASP A 100 3.97 13.47 -3.03
C ASP A 100 2.67 13.28 -3.81
N GLU A 101 2.75 12.82 -5.07
CA GLU A 101 1.60 12.61 -5.94
C GLU A 101 0.81 11.35 -5.55
N MET A 102 -0.49 11.52 -5.27
CA MET A 102 -1.43 10.41 -5.16
C MET A 102 -1.94 10.02 -6.54
N LYS A 103 -1.88 8.74 -6.86
CA LYS A 103 -2.45 8.17 -8.08
C LYS A 103 -3.71 7.39 -7.74
N SER A 104 -4.73 7.50 -8.55
CA SER A 104 -5.98 6.79 -8.36
C SER A 104 -6.69 6.55 -9.68
N ASP A 105 -7.54 5.55 -9.72
CA ASP A 105 -8.47 5.32 -10.80
C ASP A 105 -9.74 4.70 -10.24
N LEU A 106 -10.87 4.96 -10.88
CA LEU A 106 -12.17 4.42 -10.50
C LEU A 106 -12.96 4.03 -11.74
N VAL A 107 -13.83 3.06 -11.61
CA VAL A 107 -14.77 2.68 -12.66
C VAL A 107 -15.76 3.81 -12.93
N THR A 108 -16.23 3.93 -14.18
CA THR A 108 -17.38 4.76 -14.50
C THR A 108 -18.66 4.10 -13.99
N ALA A 109 -19.78 4.83 -13.98
CA ALA A 109 -21.07 4.27 -13.58
C ALA A 109 -21.47 3.06 -14.46
N ASP A 110 -21.26 3.15 -15.77
CA ASP A 110 -21.55 2.06 -16.70
C ASP A 110 -20.66 0.84 -16.46
N GLU A 111 -19.34 1.06 -16.28
CA GLU A 111 -18.39 -0.02 -15.93
C GLU A 111 -18.77 -0.71 -14.61
N ALA A 112 -19.21 0.05 -13.60
CA ALA A 112 -19.65 -0.50 -12.31
C ALA A 112 -20.92 -1.34 -12.47
N MET A 113 -21.91 -0.88 -13.19
CA MET A 113 -23.17 -1.61 -13.45
C MET A 113 -22.93 -2.91 -14.22
N GLU A 114 -22.01 -2.90 -15.17
CA GLU A 114 -21.59 -4.06 -15.96
C GLU A 114 -20.59 -4.97 -15.25
N ARG A 115 -20.10 -4.57 -14.08
CA ARG A 115 -18.98 -5.25 -13.36
C ARG A 115 -17.71 -5.37 -14.20
N ASN A 116 -17.49 -4.41 -15.10
CA ASN A 116 -16.33 -4.37 -15.99
C ASN A 116 -15.23 -3.46 -15.41
N ASP A 117 -14.30 -4.03 -14.71
CA ASP A 117 -13.18 -3.31 -14.11
C ASP A 117 -11.87 -3.41 -14.92
N LYS A 118 -11.92 -3.94 -16.15
CA LYS A 118 -10.73 -4.22 -16.97
C LYS A 118 -9.80 -3.02 -17.11
N ARG A 119 -10.36 -1.83 -17.36
CA ARG A 119 -9.60 -0.60 -17.58
C ARG A 119 -8.78 -0.22 -16.33
N ILE A 120 -9.41 -0.19 -15.15
CA ILE A 120 -8.72 0.19 -13.90
C ILE A 120 -7.76 -0.90 -13.43
N VAL A 121 -8.03 -2.18 -13.74
CA VAL A 121 -7.11 -3.29 -13.48
C VAL A 121 -5.86 -3.18 -14.38
N GLN A 122 -6.00 -2.74 -15.63
CA GLN A 122 -4.86 -2.44 -16.51
C GLN A 122 -4.05 -1.22 -16.04
N SER A 123 -4.72 -0.20 -15.49
CA SER A 123 -4.03 0.99 -15.01
C SER A 123 -3.21 0.72 -13.74
N ILE A 124 -3.72 -0.05 -12.77
CA ILE A 124 -2.96 -0.46 -11.60
C ILE A 124 -1.84 -1.45 -11.94
N HIS A 125 -2.03 -2.33 -12.92
CA HIS A 125 -1.01 -3.28 -13.36
C HIS A 125 0.32 -2.58 -13.66
N LYS A 126 0.30 -1.43 -14.35
CA LYS A 126 1.50 -0.65 -14.69
C LYS A 126 2.29 -0.19 -13.45
N LEU A 127 1.59 0.18 -12.37
CA LEU A 127 2.24 0.57 -11.12
C LEU A 127 2.82 -0.64 -10.38
N LEU A 128 2.13 -1.77 -10.42
CA LEU A 128 2.58 -3.00 -9.80
C LEU A 128 3.79 -3.59 -10.52
N ASP A 129 3.81 -3.50 -11.86
CA ASP A 129 4.94 -3.95 -12.69
C ASP A 129 6.23 -3.18 -12.41
N ASP A 130 6.06 -1.92 -12.04
CA ASP A 130 7.15 -1.01 -11.69
C ASP A 130 7.60 -1.10 -10.21
N ALA A 131 6.83 -1.78 -9.34
CA ALA A 131 7.07 -1.81 -7.91
C ALA A 131 8.01 -2.94 -7.49
N ASP A 132 8.98 -2.66 -6.60
CA ASP A 132 9.77 -3.68 -5.92
C ASP A 132 9.08 -4.17 -4.64
N ILE A 133 8.38 -3.25 -3.95
CA ILE A 133 7.69 -3.51 -2.68
C ILE A 133 6.33 -2.82 -2.71
N ILE A 134 5.29 -3.55 -2.30
CA ILE A 134 3.93 -3.02 -2.11
C ILE A 134 3.59 -3.03 -0.63
N VAL A 135 3.08 -1.92 -0.12
CA VAL A 135 2.70 -1.74 1.28
C VAL A 135 1.20 -1.47 1.37
N GLY A 136 0.50 -2.17 2.23
CA GLY A 136 -0.92 -1.95 2.49
C GLY A 136 -1.36 -2.50 3.84
N HIS A 137 -2.61 -2.26 4.23
CA HIS A 137 -3.17 -2.76 5.48
C HIS A 137 -4.12 -3.93 5.21
N ASN A 138 -3.79 -5.12 5.68
CA ASN A 138 -4.43 -6.38 5.32
C ASN A 138 -4.21 -6.78 3.85
N LEU A 139 -3.17 -6.24 3.26
CA LEU A 139 -2.80 -6.36 1.86
C LEU A 139 -2.75 -7.81 1.38
N ASP A 140 -2.04 -8.68 2.11
CA ASP A 140 -1.80 -10.08 1.72
C ASP A 140 -3.06 -10.94 1.71
N ARG A 141 -4.09 -10.54 2.46
CA ARG A 141 -5.36 -11.29 2.51
C ARG A 141 -6.44 -10.69 1.63
N PHE A 142 -6.36 -9.41 1.34
CA PHE A 142 -7.40 -8.69 0.62
C PHE A 142 -6.89 -8.14 -0.71
N ASP A 143 -6.20 -7.01 -0.72
CA ASP A 143 -5.87 -6.25 -1.93
C ASP A 143 -5.08 -7.07 -2.95
N ASP A 144 -3.97 -7.66 -2.55
CA ASP A 144 -3.09 -8.43 -3.42
C ASP A 144 -3.80 -9.64 -4.06
N ARG A 145 -4.58 -10.38 -3.26
CA ARG A 145 -5.33 -11.53 -3.78
C ARG A 145 -6.45 -11.14 -4.72
N LYS A 146 -7.16 -10.06 -4.39
CA LYS A 146 -8.25 -9.57 -5.22
C LYS A 146 -7.72 -9.04 -6.56
N ILE A 147 -6.65 -8.27 -6.56
CA ILE A 147 -6.02 -7.79 -7.78
C ILE A 147 -5.57 -8.96 -8.67
N LYS A 148 -4.89 -9.95 -8.09
CA LYS A 148 -4.45 -11.17 -8.82
C LYS A 148 -5.61 -11.94 -9.42
N ALA A 149 -6.74 -12.05 -8.72
CA ALA A 149 -7.94 -12.67 -9.26
C ALA A 149 -8.48 -11.88 -10.45
N ARG A 150 -8.46 -10.54 -10.38
CA ARG A 150 -8.94 -9.68 -11.49
C ARG A 150 -8.00 -9.72 -12.71
N PHE A 151 -6.70 -9.94 -12.52
CA PHE A 151 -5.80 -10.20 -13.67
C PHE A 151 -6.26 -11.42 -14.45
N ILE A 152 -6.51 -12.54 -13.75
CA ILE A 152 -6.98 -13.78 -14.39
C ILE A 152 -8.33 -13.56 -15.09
N THR A 153 -9.31 -12.96 -14.40
CA THR A 153 -10.65 -12.73 -14.95
C THR A 153 -10.62 -11.84 -16.20
N ASN A 154 -9.73 -10.84 -16.23
CA ASN A 154 -9.60 -9.90 -17.33
C ASN A 154 -8.62 -10.33 -18.43
N GLY A 155 -7.97 -11.49 -18.29
CA GLY A 155 -6.96 -11.98 -19.23
C GLY A 155 -5.71 -11.09 -19.29
N ILE A 156 -5.29 -10.54 -18.13
CA ILE A 156 -4.10 -9.70 -17.99
C ILE A 156 -2.99 -10.56 -17.40
N GLU A 157 -1.81 -10.54 -18.03
CA GLU A 157 -0.63 -11.23 -17.53
C GLU A 157 -0.22 -10.68 -16.14
N PRO A 158 0.34 -11.51 -15.26
CA PRO A 158 0.80 -11.04 -13.96
C PRO A 158 1.94 -10.01 -14.13
N PRO A 159 2.03 -9.02 -13.24
CA PRO A 159 3.13 -8.06 -13.25
C PRO A 159 4.45 -8.71 -12.82
N SER A 160 5.54 -7.98 -12.97
CA SER A 160 6.85 -8.36 -12.45
C SER A 160 6.80 -8.74 -10.97
N PRO A 161 7.62 -9.68 -10.48
CA PRO A 161 7.61 -10.09 -9.09
C PRO A 161 7.93 -8.95 -8.13
N TYR A 162 7.12 -8.75 -7.11
CA TYR A 162 7.29 -7.78 -6.03
C TYR A 162 7.19 -8.44 -4.66
N ARG A 163 7.63 -7.74 -3.63
CA ARG A 163 7.43 -8.14 -2.22
C ARG A 163 6.26 -7.38 -1.63
N THR A 164 5.57 -7.98 -0.66
CA THR A 164 4.50 -7.34 0.09
C THR A 164 4.92 -7.02 1.51
N VAL A 165 4.45 -5.89 2.04
CA VAL A 165 4.56 -5.48 3.44
C VAL A 165 3.16 -5.19 3.96
N ASP A 166 2.62 -6.13 4.73
CA ASP A 166 1.28 -6.03 5.31
C ASP A 166 1.36 -5.41 6.72
N THR A 167 0.93 -4.16 6.83
CA THR A 167 0.98 -3.41 8.09
C THR A 167 0.09 -4.00 9.18
N LEU A 168 -1.00 -4.72 8.83
CA LEU A 168 -1.83 -5.46 9.80
C LEU A 168 -1.05 -6.61 10.44
N LYS A 169 -0.26 -7.34 9.66
CA LYS A 169 0.57 -8.44 10.19
C LYS A 169 1.67 -7.89 11.09
N ILE A 170 2.32 -6.80 10.70
CA ILE A 170 3.36 -6.15 11.49
C ILE A 170 2.78 -5.67 12.82
N THR A 171 1.68 -4.93 12.80
CA THR A 171 1.09 -4.40 14.04
C THR A 171 0.61 -5.49 14.99
N ARG A 172 0.08 -6.61 14.47
CA ARG A 172 -0.30 -7.77 15.29
C ARG A 172 0.89 -8.47 15.92
N ARG A 173 2.04 -8.48 15.25
CA ARG A 173 3.26 -9.11 15.75
C ARG A 173 3.95 -8.25 16.80
N GLU A 174 4.02 -6.94 16.56
CA GLU A 174 4.83 -6.02 17.37
C GLU A 174 4.08 -5.42 18.57
N PHE A 175 2.75 -5.36 18.52
CA PHE A 175 1.94 -4.64 19.52
C PHE A 175 0.77 -5.48 20.03
N ALA A 176 0.55 -5.45 21.36
CA ALA A 176 -0.64 -5.98 22.00
C ALA A 176 -1.70 -4.88 22.12
N LEU A 177 -2.53 -4.70 21.08
CA LEU A 177 -3.55 -3.65 21.02
C LEU A 177 -4.96 -4.22 21.08
N PRO A 178 -5.94 -3.49 21.64
CA PRO A 178 -7.34 -3.89 21.67
C PRO A 178 -7.98 -4.08 20.29
N SER A 179 -7.46 -3.34 19.27
CA SER A 179 -7.94 -3.44 17.89
C SER A 179 -6.81 -3.17 16.91
N TYR A 180 -6.84 -3.89 15.78
CA TYR A 180 -5.90 -3.72 14.68
C TYR A 180 -6.57 -3.14 13.42
N LYS A 181 -7.80 -2.62 13.55
CA LYS A 181 -8.46 -1.89 12.46
C LYS A 181 -7.70 -0.59 12.17
N GLN A 182 -7.53 -0.25 10.90
CA GLN A 182 -6.81 0.95 10.48
C GLN A 182 -7.31 2.23 11.19
N ALA A 183 -8.64 2.41 11.30
CA ALA A 183 -9.23 3.55 12.01
C ALA A 183 -8.84 3.62 13.51
N TYR A 184 -8.63 2.48 14.17
CA TYR A 184 -8.14 2.44 15.55
C TYR A 184 -6.65 2.78 15.61
N LEU A 185 -5.85 2.23 14.72
CA LEU A 185 -4.40 2.43 14.67
C LEU A 185 -4.05 3.89 14.36
N THR A 186 -4.73 4.52 13.40
CA THR A 186 -4.52 5.94 13.08
C THR A 186 -4.79 6.83 14.29
N LYS A 187 -5.89 6.59 15.02
CA LYS A 187 -6.19 7.30 16.26
C LYS A 187 -5.13 7.02 17.34
N TYR A 188 -4.75 5.76 17.53
CA TYR A 188 -3.80 5.36 18.59
C TYR A 188 -2.41 5.98 18.36
N PHE A 189 -1.94 6.05 17.11
CA PHE A 189 -0.66 6.64 16.75
C PHE A 189 -0.71 8.16 16.48
N GLY A 190 -1.85 8.83 16.72
CA GLY A 190 -1.99 10.28 16.50
C GLY A 190 -1.92 10.70 15.03
N LEU A 191 -2.25 9.80 14.11
CA LEU A 191 -2.27 10.05 12.67
C LEU A 191 -3.63 10.61 12.25
N THR A 192 -3.70 11.21 11.04
CA THR A 192 -4.96 11.65 10.45
C THR A 192 -5.94 10.49 10.33
N ASN A 193 -7.16 10.69 10.82
CA ASN A 193 -8.18 9.65 10.78
C ASN A 193 -8.71 9.42 9.36
N LYS A 194 -9.09 8.18 9.07
CA LYS A 194 -9.88 7.84 7.88
C LYS A 194 -11.23 8.57 7.95
N ILE A 195 -11.69 9.11 6.82
CA ILE A 195 -13.03 9.70 6.69
C ILE A 195 -14.06 8.61 7.00
N ASN A 196 -15.07 8.96 7.81
CA ASN A 196 -16.10 8.01 8.18
C ASN A 196 -17.11 7.83 7.04
N VAL A 197 -17.12 6.66 6.43
CA VAL A 197 -18.03 6.33 5.30
C VAL A 197 -19.51 6.47 5.69
N SER A 198 -19.87 6.37 6.98
CA SER A 198 -21.25 6.58 7.44
C SER A 198 -21.77 8.00 7.19
N GLU A 199 -20.89 9.00 7.09
CA GLU A 199 -21.24 10.38 6.74
C GLU A 199 -21.69 10.53 5.28
N PHE A 200 -21.38 9.53 4.43
CA PHE A 200 -21.70 9.49 3.00
C PHE A 200 -22.74 8.41 2.65
N GLY A 201 -23.56 7.98 3.61
CA GLY A 201 -24.61 6.97 3.35
C GLY A 201 -24.24 5.53 3.72
N GLY A 202 -23.04 5.27 4.24
CA GLY A 202 -22.63 3.94 4.71
C GLY A 202 -22.70 2.88 3.62
N PHE A 203 -23.43 1.77 3.86
CA PHE A 203 -23.52 0.66 2.91
C PHE A 203 -24.32 1.01 1.63
N GLU A 204 -25.13 2.07 1.63
CA GLU A 204 -25.86 2.52 0.45
C GLU A 204 -24.91 2.95 -0.69
N LEU A 205 -23.72 3.46 -0.39
CA LEU A 205 -22.70 3.74 -1.39
C LEU A 205 -22.34 2.50 -2.20
N TRP A 206 -22.27 1.35 -1.54
CA TRP A 206 -21.87 0.08 -2.15
C TRP A 206 -23.01 -0.62 -2.91
N LYS A 207 -24.26 -0.32 -2.56
CA LYS A 207 -25.43 -0.85 -3.28
C LYS A 207 -25.64 -0.21 -4.63
N ASN A 208 -25.27 1.06 -4.76
CA ASN A 208 -25.53 1.87 -5.93
C ASN A 208 -24.33 1.94 -6.91
N CYS A 209 -23.36 1.06 -6.70
CA CYS A 209 -22.20 0.89 -7.58
C CYS A 209 -22.39 -0.24 -8.57
#